data_b79bf5640894a3490eb62cac244af754
#
_entry.id   b79bf5640894a3490eb62cac244af754
#
_cell.length_a   1.000
_cell.length_b   1.000
_cell.length_c   1.000
_cell.angle_alpha   90.00
_cell.angle_beta   90.00
_cell.angle_gamma   90.00
#
_symmetry.space_group_name_H-M   'P 1'
#
loop_
_entity.id
_entity.type
_entity.pdbx_description
1 polymer ?
#
loop_
_entity_poly.entity_id
_entity_poly.type
_entity_poly.pdbx_seq_one_letter_code
_entity_poly.pdbx_strand_id
1 'polypeptide(L)'
;MCSSDLDEGFPGERDPLFRQAAEVCIQNQLGSTSLLQRRMSIGYGRAARIIDQLEEAGVLGPANGSKPRDVLVGLEELDEIGG
;
A
#
# COMPACT_ATOMS: atom_id res chain seq x y z
N MET A 1 14.76 14.54 13.04
CA MET A 1 13.76 15.06 13.34
C MET A 1 12.52 14.26 13.35
N CYS A 2 11.62 14.65 13.85
CA CYS A 2 10.49 13.86 14.15
C CYS A 2 9.42 13.93 13.11
N SER A 3 9.78 14.30 11.94
CA SER A 3 8.76 14.44 10.93
C SER A 3 8.02 13.15 10.65
N SER A 4 8.66 12.02 10.86
CA SER A 4 8.00 10.77 10.59
C SER A 4 6.81 10.56 11.50
N ASP A 5 6.79 11.18 12.63
CA ASP A 5 5.68 11.00 13.55
C ASP A 5 4.40 11.55 13.00
N LEU A 6 4.51 12.56 12.16
CA LEU A 6 3.33 13.19 11.64
C LEU A 6 2.52 12.25 10.75
N ASP A 7 3.21 11.34 10.10
CA ASP A 7 2.52 10.44 9.20
C ASP A 7 1.57 9.53 9.93
N GLU A 8 1.80 9.33 11.19
CA GLU A 8 1.00 8.38 11.93
C GLU A 8 -0.17 9.03 12.63
N GLY A 9 -0.27 10.31 12.53
CA GLY A 9 -1.27 11.02 13.27
C GLY A 9 -2.61 11.19 12.60
N PHE A 10 -2.87 10.47 11.53
CA PHE A 10 -4.10 10.67 10.80
C PHE A 10 -4.87 9.38 10.61
N PRO A 11 -5.47 8.90 11.67
CA PRO A 11 -6.29 7.69 11.54
C PRO A 11 -7.45 7.98 10.62
N GLY A 12 -7.72 7.05 9.75
CA GLY A 12 -8.81 7.23 8.82
C GLY A 12 -8.42 7.87 7.52
N GLU A 13 -7.26 8.50 7.48
CA GLU A 13 -6.78 9.08 6.23
C GLU A 13 -5.72 8.18 5.62
N ARG A 14 -5.73 8.11 4.32
CA ARG A 14 -4.76 7.29 3.63
C ARG A 14 -3.44 8.01 3.50
N ASP A 15 -2.38 7.21 3.48
CA ASP A 15 -1.06 7.75 3.26
C ASP A 15 -1.02 8.43 1.89
N PRO A 16 -0.32 9.57 1.77
CA PRO A 16 -0.22 10.22 0.46
C PRO A 16 0.37 9.32 -0.61
N LEU A 17 1.11 8.30 -0.21
CA LEU A 17 1.66 7.36 -1.17
C LEU A 17 0.73 6.18 -1.45
N PHE A 18 -0.47 6.21 -0.88
CA PHE A 18 -1.41 5.11 -1.04
C PHE A 18 -1.63 4.78 -2.51
N ARG A 19 -1.99 5.78 -3.29
CA ARG A 19 -2.28 5.54 -4.69
C ARG A 19 -1.05 5.05 -5.45
N GLN A 20 0.07 5.68 -5.20
CA GLN A 20 1.31 5.28 -5.87
C GLN A 20 1.67 3.85 -5.51
N ALA A 21 1.52 3.49 -4.24
CA ALA A 21 1.78 2.13 -3.82
C ALA A 21 0.83 1.14 -4.49
N ALA A 22 -0.44 1.53 -4.60
CA ALA A 22 -1.41 0.66 -5.28
C ALA A 22 -1.00 0.43 -6.72
N GLU A 23 -0.56 1.48 -7.39
CA GLU A 23 -0.13 1.33 -8.78
C GLU A 23 1.06 0.39 -8.89
N VAL A 24 2.02 0.53 -7.98
CA VAL A 24 3.18 -0.34 -7.99
C VAL A 24 2.76 -1.80 -7.82
N CYS A 25 1.87 -2.05 -6.87
CA CYS A 25 1.41 -3.41 -6.62
C CYS A 25 0.67 -3.97 -7.83
N ILE A 26 -0.19 -3.16 -8.43
CA ILE A 26 -0.97 -3.63 -9.57
C ILE A 26 -0.07 -3.93 -10.75
N GLN A 27 0.90 -3.05 -11.00
CA GLN A 27 1.78 -3.26 -12.14
C GLN A 27 2.62 -4.51 -11.98
N ASN A 28 2.97 -4.85 -10.75
CA ASN A 28 3.75 -6.04 -10.47
C ASN A 28 2.90 -7.25 -10.12
N GLN A 29 1.58 -7.04 -10.02
CA GLN A 29 0.65 -8.12 -9.75
C GLN A 29 0.92 -8.79 -8.42
N LEU A 30 1.41 -8.04 -7.45
CA LEU A 30 1.60 -8.58 -6.12
C LEU A 30 1.71 -7.44 -5.12
N GLY A 31 1.31 -7.73 -3.88
CA GLY A 31 1.39 -6.76 -2.80
C GLY A 31 2.42 -7.20 -1.78
N SER A 32 3.58 -6.57 -1.82
CA SER A 32 4.67 -6.94 -0.94
C SER A 32 5.25 -5.71 -0.30
N THR A 33 5.51 -5.81 1.01
CA THR A 33 6.17 -4.72 1.71
C THR A 33 7.55 -4.46 1.12
N SER A 34 8.25 -5.54 0.81
CA SER A 34 9.59 -5.40 0.24
C SER A 34 9.54 -4.69 -1.11
N LEU A 35 8.52 -4.98 -1.89
CA LEU A 35 8.37 -4.33 -3.18
C LEU A 35 8.23 -2.82 -3.00
N LEU A 36 7.39 -2.41 -2.08
CA LEU A 36 7.19 -0.99 -1.84
C LEU A 36 8.46 -0.33 -1.30
N GLN A 37 9.17 -1.02 -0.44
CA GLN A 37 10.41 -0.47 0.07
C GLN A 37 11.39 -0.18 -1.05
N ARG A 38 11.48 -1.08 -2.00
CA ARG A 38 12.40 -0.90 -3.11
C ARG A 38 11.92 0.14 -4.09
N ARG A 39 10.65 0.06 -4.46
CA ARG A 39 10.13 0.93 -5.52
C ARG A 39 9.94 2.36 -5.05
N MET A 40 9.58 2.52 -3.79
CA MET A 40 9.24 3.84 -3.29
C MET A 40 10.26 4.35 -2.30
N SER A 41 11.28 3.58 -2.01
CA SER A 41 12.35 4.01 -1.11
C SER A 41 11.80 4.46 0.25
N ILE A 42 10.90 3.69 0.80
CA ILE A 42 10.32 3.99 2.11
C ILE A 42 10.70 2.90 3.08
N GLY A 43 10.52 3.20 4.36
CA GLY A 43 10.85 2.24 5.40
C GLY A 43 9.84 1.13 5.51
N TYR A 44 10.23 0.08 6.20
CA TYR A 44 9.37 -1.09 6.36
C TYR A 44 8.05 -0.73 7.04
N GLY A 45 8.13 0.04 8.12
CA GLY A 45 6.92 0.38 8.85
C GLY A 45 5.90 1.10 8.00
N ARG A 46 6.38 2.06 7.21
CA ARG A 46 5.47 2.80 6.36
C ARG A 46 4.90 1.91 5.26
N ALA A 47 5.76 1.08 4.67
CA ALA A 47 5.30 0.18 3.63
C ALA A 47 4.25 -0.79 4.16
N ALA A 48 4.45 -1.31 5.36
CA ALA A 48 3.49 -2.23 5.94
C ALA A 48 2.16 -1.54 6.18
N ARG A 49 2.20 -0.30 6.65
CA ARG A 49 0.97 0.45 6.88
C ARG A 49 0.20 0.66 5.58
N ILE A 50 0.92 1.02 4.52
CA ILE A 50 0.29 1.22 3.24
C ILE A 50 -0.33 -0.07 2.73
N ILE A 51 0.37 -1.18 2.90
CA ILE A 51 -0.17 -2.48 2.50
C ILE A 51 -1.47 -2.77 3.25
N ASP A 52 -1.53 -2.46 4.53
CA ASP A 52 -2.76 -2.65 5.29
C ASP A 52 -3.89 -1.80 4.72
N GLN A 53 -3.59 -0.57 4.37
CA GLN A 53 -4.60 0.29 3.79
C GLN A 53 -5.07 -0.22 2.45
N LEU A 54 -4.18 -0.76 1.66
CA LEU A 54 -4.55 -1.33 0.37
C LEU A 54 -5.48 -2.52 0.56
N GLU A 55 -5.21 -3.31 1.59
CA GLU A 55 -6.07 -4.44 1.86
C GLU A 55 -7.46 -3.98 2.28
N GLU A 56 -7.52 -2.97 3.12
CA GLU A 56 -8.81 -2.46 3.56
C GLU A 56 -9.61 -1.87 2.43
N ALA A 57 -8.93 -1.26 1.48
CA ALA A 57 -9.61 -0.67 0.34
C ALA A 57 -10.05 -1.70 -0.68
N GLY A 58 -9.59 -2.93 -0.55
CA GLY A 58 -9.97 -3.96 -1.50
C GLY A 58 -9.00 -4.08 -2.66
N VAL A 59 -7.88 -3.38 -2.61
CA VAL A 59 -6.89 -3.48 -3.67
C VAL A 59 -6.10 -4.77 -3.55
N LEU A 60 -5.82 -5.18 -2.33
CA LEU A 60 -5.05 -6.39 -2.07
C LEU A 60 -5.87 -7.37 -1.25
N GLY A 61 -5.58 -8.64 -1.43
CA GLY A 61 -6.22 -9.66 -0.65
C GLY A 61 -5.57 -9.80 0.72
N PRO A 62 -6.12 -10.66 1.57
CA PRO A 62 -5.58 -10.85 2.91
C PRO A 62 -4.24 -11.57 2.87
N ALA A 63 -3.46 -11.34 3.91
CA ALA A 63 -2.18 -12.00 4.03
C ALA A 63 -2.37 -13.52 4.01
N ASN A 64 -1.49 -14.20 3.32
CA ASN A 64 -1.60 -15.63 3.16
C ASN A 64 -0.26 -16.28 3.46
N GLY A 65 0.04 -16.42 4.73
CA GLY A 65 1.32 -16.97 5.14
C GLY A 65 2.44 -16.02 4.77
N SER A 66 3.50 -16.57 4.21
CA SER A 66 4.64 -15.75 3.82
C SER A 66 4.56 -15.29 2.38
N LYS A 67 3.46 -15.58 1.70
CA LYS A 67 3.34 -15.17 0.31
C LYS A 67 2.89 -13.73 0.18
N PRO A 68 3.27 -13.05 -0.89
CA PRO A 68 2.76 -11.70 -1.11
C PRO A 68 1.27 -11.74 -1.34
N ARG A 69 0.63 -10.62 -1.07
CA ARG A 69 -0.81 -10.54 -1.24
C ARG A 69 -1.15 -10.43 -2.72
N ASP A 70 -2.29 -10.98 -3.06
CA ASP A 70 -2.76 -10.94 -4.44
C ASP A 70 -3.37 -9.59 -4.73
N VAL A 71 -3.24 -9.15 -5.98
CA VAL A 71 -3.89 -7.93 -6.42
C VAL A 71 -5.30 -8.28 -6.86
N LEU A 72 -6.27 -7.58 -6.30
CA LEU A 72 -7.68 -7.85 -6.53
C LEU A 72 -8.31 -6.91 -7.56
N VAL A 73 -7.67 -5.80 -7.86
CA VAL A 73 -8.25 -4.80 -8.76
C VAL A 73 -7.21 -4.38 -9.77
N GLY A 74 -7.67 -3.69 -10.80
CA GLY A 74 -6.77 -3.14 -11.80
C GLY A 74 -6.61 -1.64 -11.63
N LEU A 75 -5.79 -1.05 -12.50
CA LEU A 75 -5.56 0.40 -12.43
C LEU A 75 -6.84 1.17 -12.64
N GLU A 76 -7.72 0.66 -13.46
CA GLU A 76 -8.99 1.33 -13.73
C GLU A 76 -9.82 1.42 -12.47
N GLU A 77 -9.84 0.35 -11.71
CA GLU A 77 -10.64 0.34 -10.48
C GLU A 77 -10.01 1.19 -9.41
N LEU A 78 -8.71 1.37 -9.49
CA LEU A 78 -8.03 2.21 -8.53
C LEU A 78 -8.57 3.65 -8.57
N ASP A 79 -8.87 4.14 -9.74
CA ASP A 79 -9.44 5.49 -9.86
C ASP A 79 -10.75 5.59 -9.09
N GLU A 80 -11.55 4.55 -9.14
CA GLU A 80 -12.83 4.57 -8.45
C GLU A 80 -12.67 4.47 -6.95
N ILE A 81 -11.65 3.76 -6.51
CA ILE A 81 -11.40 3.66 -5.09
C ILE A 81 -11.01 5.00 -4.52
N GLY A 82 -10.56 5.88 -5.37
CA GLY A 82 -10.32 7.23 -4.94
C GLY A 82 -8.96 7.43 -4.37
N GLY A 83 -8.07 6.77 -4.91
CA GLY A 83 -6.72 6.95 -4.43
C GLY A 83 -6.35 8.40 -4.29
#